data_351135fc70d20b80594fd0eb3dd2f0bb
#
_entry.id   351135fc70d20b80594fd0eb3dd2f0bb
#
_cell.length_a   1.000
_cell.length_b   1.000
_cell.length_c   1.000
_cell.angle_alpha   90.00
_cell.angle_beta   90.00
_cell.angle_gamma   90.00
#
_symmetry.space_group_name_H-M   'P 1'
#
loop_
_entity.id
_entity.type
_entity.pdbx_description
1 polymer ?
#
loop_
_entity_poly.entity_id
_entity_poly.type
_entity_poly.pdbx_seq_one_letter_code
_entity_poly.pdbx_strand_id
1 'polypeptide(L)'
;MIGCSLLSNGQQISREELIALTPLWKGERFPDGRPKVPDSILDRMKLVTLEEAWAVLRNENYKHQYDGNWQTINPDSVLVGRAVTAIFVPGRPDIHRVIDSFGVRDKRVKSQNSWPIDLLVKRDVYVVNQFGAHEDGPTIGDNLGNSIYAKTGNGIVYDGAIRDINGLKE
;
A
#
# COMPACT_ATOMS: atom_id res chain seq x y z
N MET A 1 -20.71 34.88 -1.96
CA MET A 1 -19.37 34.35 -1.88
C MET A 1 -19.46 32.96 -1.25
N ILE A 2 -19.41 31.93 -2.08
CA ILE A 2 -19.43 30.53 -1.63
C ILE A 2 -17.97 30.18 -1.30
N GLY A 3 -17.65 30.11 -0.02
CA GLY A 3 -16.33 29.67 0.44
C GLY A 3 -16.12 28.21 0.07
N CYS A 4 -15.30 27.94 -0.94
CA CYS A 4 -14.82 26.63 -1.25
C CYS A 4 -13.83 26.24 -0.15
N SER A 5 -14.28 25.50 0.85
CA SER A 5 -13.40 24.87 1.84
C SER A 5 -12.60 23.80 1.12
N LEU A 6 -11.41 24.15 0.69
CA LEU A 6 -10.39 23.16 0.31
C LEU A 6 -9.99 22.40 1.58
N LEU A 7 -10.68 21.31 1.84
CA LEU A 7 -10.23 20.32 2.80
C LEU A 7 -9.01 19.62 2.17
N SER A 8 -7.85 20.19 2.39
CA SER A 8 -6.58 19.52 2.11
C SER A 8 -6.48 18.34 3.06
N ASN A 9 -6.79 17.16 2.59
CA ASN A 9 -6.45 15.90 3.26
C ASN A 9 -4.95 15.65 3.03
N GLY A 10 -4.11 16.35 3.77
CA GLY A 10 -2.68 16.53 3.52
C GLY A 10 -1.79 15.30 3.51
N GLN A 11 -2.32 14.08 3.40
CA GLN A 11 -1.52 12.84 3.38
C GLN A 11 -2.16 11.68 2.62
N GLN A 12 -3.37 11.83 2.15
CA GLN A 12 -4.03 10.81 1.35
C GLN A 12 -4.48 11.45 0.04
N ILE A 13 -4.14 10.79 -1.07
CA ILE A 13 -4.62 11.21 -2.40
C ILE A 13 -6.15 11.24 -2.37
N SER A 14 -6.75 12.32 -2.87
CA SER A 14 -8.20 12.44 -2.93
C SER A 14 -8.81 11.42 -3.91
N ARG A 15 -10.11 11.19 -3.75
CA ARG A 15 -10.85 10.32 -4.67
C ARG A 15 -10.74 10.80 -6.11
N GLU A 16 -10.85 12.08 -6.33
CA GLU A 16 -10.78 12.74 -7.64
C GLU A 16 -9.41 12.57 -8.28
N GLU A 17 -8.35 12.72 -7.51
CA GLU A 17 -6.97 12.49 -7.96
C GLU A 17 -6.73 11.02 -8.29
N LEU A 18 -7.21 10.07 -7.48
CA LEU A 18 -7.10 8.63 -7.78
C LEU A 18 -7.79 8.27 -9.10
N ILE A 19 -8.96 8.86 -9.36
CA ILE A 19 -9.67 8.67 -10.62
C ILE A 19 -8.86 9.25 -11.79
N ALA A 20 -8.31 10.44 -11.63
CA ALA A 20 -7.51 11.12 -12.65
C ALA A 20 -6.20 10.36 -12.96
N LEU A 21 -5.57 9.77 -11.93
CA LEU A 21 -4.33 8.98 -12.07
C LEU A 21 -4.57 7.56 -12.64
N THR A 22 -5.83 7.13 -12.76
CA THR A 22 -6.19 5.83 -13.34
C THR A 22 -7.19 5.99 -14.50
N PRO A 23 -6.87 6.78 -15.55
CA PRO A 23 -7.82 7.20 -16.58
C PRO A 23 -8.27 6.06 -17.50
N LEU A 24 -7.47 5.02 -17.63
CA LEU A 24 -7.78 3.87 -18.47
C LEU A 24 -8.73 2.86 -17.79
N TRP A 25 -8.88 2.95 -16.47
CA TRP A 25 -9.79 2.05 -15.75
C TRP A 25 -11.25 2.44 -15.96
N LYS A 26 -12.00 1.54 -16.60
CA LYS A 26 -13.43 1.72 -16.91
C LYS A 26 -14.35 0.83 -16.05
N GLY A 27 -13.76 -0.01 -15.19
CA GLY A 27 -14.49 -0.91 -14.30
C GLY A 27 -15.00 -0.25 -13.02
N GLU A 28 -15.53 -1.07 -12.12
CA GLU A 28 -16.00 -0.66 -10.80
C GLU A 28 -14.85 -0.06 -9.96
N ARG A 29 -15.18 0.90 -9.10
CA ARG A 29 -14.24 1.52 -8.17
C ARG A 29 -14.70 1.35 -6.73
N PHE A 30 -13.75 1.31 -5.83
CA PHE A 30 -14.02 1.46 -4.40
C PHE A 30 -14.52 2.88 -4.08
N PRO A 31 -15.15 3.10 -2.91
CA PRO A 31 -15.62 4.42 -2.50
C PRO A 31 -14.53 5.50 -2.50
N ASP A 32 -13.28 5.12 -2.24
CA ASP A 32 -12.11 6.00 -2.24
C ASP A 32 -11.58 6.35 -3.65
N GLY A 33 -12.16 5.77 -4.71
CA GLY A 33 -11.77 6.01 -6.11
C GLY A 33 -10.80 4.98 -6.69
N ARG A 34 -10.21 4.11 -5.89
CA ARG A 34 -9.30 3.06 -6.37
C ARG A 34 -10.00 2.10 -7.34
N PRO A 35 -9.33 1.64 -8.41
CA PRO A 35 -9.82 0.58 -9.27
C PRO A 35 -10.13 -0.69 -8.48
N LYS A 36 -11.34 -1.23 -8.63
CA LYS A 36 -11.75 -2.48 -8.02
C LYS A 36 -11.56 -3.61 -9.03
N VAL A 37 -10.32 -4.06 -9.17
CA VAL A 37 -10.00 -5.21 -10.02
C VAL A 37 -10.78 -6.43 -9.50
N PRO A 38 -11.55 -7.15 -10.35
CA PRO A 38 -12.32 -8.31 -9.92
C PRO A 38 -11.44 -9.43 -9.35
N ASP A 39 -11.93 -10.12 -8.35
CA ASP A 39 -11.20 -11.21 -7.70
C ASP A 39 -10.83 -12.34 -8.67
N SER A 40 -11.69 -12.61 -9.65
CA SER A 40 -11.41 -13.59 -10.71
C SER A 40 -10.18 -13.24 -11.57
N ILE A 41 -9.90 -11.94 -11.75
CA ILE A 41 -8.67 -11.49 -12.42
C ILE A 41 -7.46 -11.73 -11.51
N LEU A 42 -7.57 -11.39 -10.22
CA LEU A 42 -6.49 -11.64 -9.26
C LEU A 42 -6.16 -13.14 -9.14
N ASP A 43 -7.17 -14.02 -9.20
CA ASP A 43 -6.93 -15.47 -9.18
C ASP A 43 -6.17 -15.94 -10.42
N ARG A 44 -6.53 -15.43 -11.60
CA ARG A 44 -5.83 -15.72 -12.85
C ARG A 44 -4.40 -15.20 -12.86
N MET A 45 -4.16 -14.03 -12.27
CA MET A 45 -2.81 -13.44 -12.17
C MET A 45 -1.83 -14.31 -11.39
N LYS A 46 -2.30 -15.18 -10.50
CA LYS A 46 -1.43 -16.15 -9.81
C LYS A 46 -0.81 -17.20 -10.75
N LEU A 47 -1.37 -17.36 -11.94
CA LEU A 47 -0.90 -18.30 -12.97
C LEU A 47 0.04 -17.64 -13.98
N VAL A 48 0.26 -16.34 -13.88
CA VAL A 48 1.09 -15.54 -14.78
C VAL A 48 2.47 -15.40 -14.15
N THR A 49 3.51 -15.65 -14.92
CA THR A 49 4.88 -15.41 -14.47
C THR A 49 5.18 -13.91 -14.41
N LEU A 50 6.17 -13.54 -13.62
CA LEU A 50 6.59 -12.15 -13.50
C LEU A 50 7.08 -11.60 -14.85
N GLU A 51 7.81 -12.41 -15.61
CA GLU A 51 8.34 -12.08 -16.93
C GLU A 51 7.21 -11.84 -17.95
N GLU A 52 6.15 -12.67 -17.92
CA GLU A 52 4.98 -12.47 -18.78
C GLU A 52 4.26 -11.16 -18.47
N ALA A 53 4.02 -10.86 -17.19
CA ALA A 53 3.40 -9.62 -16.77
C ALA A 53 4.26 -8.41 -17.16
N TRP A 54 5.57 -8.49 -16.94
CA TRP A 54 6.52 -7.45 -17.30
C TRP A 54 6.59 -7.23 -18.81
N ALA A 55 6.58 -8.30 -19.63
CA ALA A 55 6.60 -8.20 -21.09
C ALA A 55 5.38 -7.43 -21.61
N VAL A 56 4.19 -7.68 -21.07
CA VAL A 56 2.95 -6.96 -21.42
C VAL A 56 3.12 -5.47 -21.09
N LEU A 57 3.52 -5.13 -19.89
CA LEU A 57 3.71 -3.74 -19.47
C LEU A 57 4.74 -3.02 -20.35
N ARG A 58 5.85 -3.68 -20.66
CA ARG A 58 6.91 -3.12 -21.50
C ARG A 58 6.41 -2.86 -22.93
N ASN A 59 5.64 -3.78 -23.50
CA ASN A 59 5.09 -3.64 -24.86
C ASN A 59 4.07 -2.49 -24.93
N GLU A 60 3.34 -2.24 -23.86
CA GLU A 60 2.42 -1.10 -23.69
C GLU A 60 3.15 0.20 -23.29
N ASN A 61 4.48 0.22 -23.39
CA ASN A 61 5.35 1.35 -23.08
C ASN A 61 5.40 1.75 -21.59
N TYR A 62 4.97 0.89 -20.67
CA TYR A 62 5.22 1.05 -19.24
C TYR A 62 6.64 0.55 -18.93
N LYS A 63 7.58 1.47 -18.78
CA LYS A 63 8.99 1.17 -18.49
C LYS A 63 9.24 1.22 -16.99
N HIS A 64 10.32 0.54 -16.55
CA HIS A 64 10.75 0.52 -15.15
C HIS A 64 9.65 0.01 -14.18
N GLN A 65 8.84 -0.96 -14.62
CA GLN A 65 7.77 -1.56 -13.84
C GLN A 65 8.17 -2.91 -13.22
N TYR A 66 9.45 -3.21 -13.21
CA TYR A 66 10.02 -4.40 -12.59
C TYR A 66 11.02 -4.01 -11.52
N ASP A 67 10.96 -4.69 -10.40
CA ASP A 67 11.97 -4.64 -9.36
C ASP A 67 12.25 -6.06 -8.85
N GLY A 68 13.46 -6.32 -8.39
CA GLY A 68 13.94 -7.64 -8.00
C GLY A 68 14.81 -7.61 -6.76
N ASN A 69 15.45 -8.74 -6.47
CA ASN A 69 16.34 -8.93 -5.31
C ASN A 69 15.64 -8.79 -3.95
N TRP A 70 14.32 -9.00 -3.91
CA TRP A 70 13.54 -8.98 -2.68
C TRP A 70 13.84 -10.22 -1.82
N GLN A 71 13.96 -10.00 -0.52
CA GLN A 71 13.95 -11.12 0.43
C GLN A 71 12.51 -11.60 0.60
N THR A 72 12.26 -12.87 0.37
CA THR A 72 10.93 -13.47 0.46
C THR A 72 10.82 -14.32 1.73
N ILE A 73 9.85 -14.00 2.58
CA ILE A 73 9.61 -14.73 3.82
C ILE A 73 8.94 -16.07 3.53
N ASN A 74 7.99 -16.10 2.60
CA ASN A 74 7.25 -17.29 2.17
C ASN A 74 7.52 -17.59 0.69
N PRO A 75 8.65 -18.25 0.34
CA PRO A 75 9.09 -18.41 -1.04
C PRO A 75 8.15 -19.29 -1.89
N ASP A 76 7.35 -20.15 -1.26
CA ASP A 76 6.42 -21.05 -1.94
C ASP A 76 5.06 -20.38 -2.25
N SER A 77 4.92 -19.11 -1.93
CA SER A 77 3.67 -18.37 -2.11
C SER A 77 3.79 -17.30 -3.20
N VAL A 78 2.73 -17.16 -4.00
CA VAL A 78 2.62 -16.10 -5.00
C VAL A 78 1.77 -14.96 -4.43
N LEU A 79 2.37 -13.76 -4.35
CA LEU A 79 1.71 -12.57 -3.86
C LEU A 79 1.05 -11.81 -5.01
N VAL A 80 -0.27 -11.81 -5.04
CA VAL A 80 -1.07 -11.07 -6.03
C VAL A 80 -2.20 -10.34 -5.33
N GLY A 81 -2.36 -9.05 -5.62
CA GLY A 81 -3.45 -8.26 -5.06
C GLY A 81 -3.50 -6.84 -5.62
N ARG A 82 -4.48 -6.08 -5.18
CA ARG A 82 -4.59 -4.66 -5.48
C ARG A 82 -3.64 -3.87 -4.59
N ALA A 83 -2.74 -3.11 -5.18
CA ALA A 83 -1.76 -2.34 -4.43
C ALA A 83 -2.42 -1.19 -3.65
N VAL A 84 -2.11 -1.11 -2.36
CA VAL A 84 -2.31 0.08 -1.53
C VAL A 84 -0.93 0.57 -1.13
N THR A 85 -0.55 1.74 -1.61
CA THR A 85 0.80 2.27 -1.47
C THR A 85 0.91 3.24 -0.30
N ALA A 86 2.03 3.19 0.41
CA ALA A 86 2.39 4.18 1.42
C ALA A 86 3.87 4.53 1.33
N ILE A 87 4.18 5.80 1.57
CA ILE A 87 5.55 6.29 1.66
C ILE A 87 5.73 6.91 3.03
N PHE A 88 6.73 6.45 3.74
CA PHE A 88 7.17 7.07 4.98
C PHE A 88 8.42 7.91 4.71
N VAL A 89 8.66 8.85 5.59
CA VAL A 89 9.83 9.74 5.54
C VAL A 89 10.50 9.74 6.91
N PRO A 90 11.78 10.10 7.01
CA PRO A 90 12.47 10.20 8.28
C PRO A 90 11.70 11.05 9.29
N GLY A 91 11.74 10.65 10.56
CA GLY A 91 10.98 11.29 11.63
C GLY A 91 11.37 12.77 11.81
N ARG A 92 10.37 13.63 11.80
CA ARG A 92 10.48 15.06 12.07
C ARG A 92 9.50 15.45 13.16
N PRO A 93 9.98 15.72 14.40
CA PRO A 93 9.09 15.96 15.55
C PRO A 93 8.14 17.15 15.38
N ASP A 94 8.55 18.17 14.61
CA ASP A 94 7.74 19.33 14.28
C ASP A 94 6.54 18.96 13.39
N ILE A 95 6.80 18.23 12.30
CA ILE A 95 5.77 17.77 11.36
C ILE A 95 4.92 16.66 12.00
N HIS A 96 5.53 15.75 12.75
CA HIS A 96 4.85 14.63 13.39
C HIS A 96 3.65 15.08 14.21
N ARG A 97 3.85 16.12 15.05
CA ARG A 97 2.76 16.68 15.86
C ARG A 97 1.62 17.28 15.04
N VAL A 98 1.94 17.91 13.91
CA VAL A 98 0.92 18.46 13.00
C VAL A 98 0.11 17.32 12.37
N ILE A 99 0.79 16.28 11.90
CA ILE A 99 0.15 15.10 11.30
C ILE A 99 -0.74 14.40 12.33
N ASP A 100 -0.27 14.20 13.56
CA ASP A 100 -1.09 13.60 14.63
C ASP A 100 -2.35 14.42 14.92
N SER A 101 -2.25 15.76 14.87
CA SER A 101 -3.43 16.61 15.04
C SER A 101 -4.46 16.40 13.91
N PHE A 102 -4.01 16.14 12.68
CA PHE A 102 -4.90 15.77 11.58
C PHE A 102 -5.54 14.40 11.83
N GLY A 103 -4.77 13.44 12.33
CA GLY A 103 -5.29 12.13 12.71
C GLY A 103 -6.40 12.23 13.77
N VAL A 104 -6.19 13.04 14.79
CA VAL A 104 -7.21 13.30 15.83
C VAL A 104 -8.47 13.93 15.21
N ARG A 105 -8.30 14.95 14.38
CA ARG A 105 -9.40 15.61 13.65
C ARG A 105 -10.21 14.62 12.81
N ASP A 106 -9.51 13.74 12.10
CA ASP A 106 -10.08 12.75 11.18
C ASP A 106 -10.49 11.46 11.91
N LYS A 107 -10.43 11.44 13.25
CA LYS A 107 -10.76 10.29 14.11
C LYS A 107 -10.00 9.01 13.77
N ARG A 108 -8.76 9.16 13.30
CA ARG A 108 -7.87 8.03 13.05
C ARG A 108 -7.38 7.43 14.36
N VAL A 109 -7.22 6.14 14.39
CA VAL A 109 -6.86 5.38 15.60
C VAL A 109 -5.40 5.02 15.57
N LYS A 110 -4.75 5.01 16.74
CA LYS A 110 -3.34 4.62 16.91
C LYS A 110 -2.35 5.58 16.22
N SER A 111 -1.15 5.07 15.93
CA SER A 111 -0.05 5.83 15.34
C SER A 111 -0.11 5.84 13.81
N GLN A 112 0.60 6.77 13.20
CA GLN A 112 0.58 7.03 11.75
C GLN A 112 0.87 5.80 10.89
N ASN A 113 1.71 4.86 11.36
CA ASN A 113 2.04 3.63 10.65
C ASN A 113 0.84 2.66 10.51
N SER A 114 -0.19 2.80 11.34
CA SER A 114 -1.40 1.99 11.23
C SER A 114 -2.45 2.57 10.27
N TRP A 115 -2.40 3.87 9.97
CA TRP A 115 -3.42 4.53 9.18
C TRP A 115 -3.56 4.00 7.73
N PRO A 116 -2.47 3.74 6.99
CA PRO A 116 -2.62 3.10 5.68
C PRO A 116 -3.18 1.67 5.78
N ILE A 117 -2.86 0.95 6.86
CA ILE A 117 -3.37 -0.40 7.10
C ILE A 117 -4.89 -0.39 7.31
N ASP A 118 -5.44 0.69 7.88
CA ASP A 118 -6.89 0.81 8.06
C ASP A 118 -7.66 0.95 6.75
N LEU A 119 -7.00 1.37 5.67
CA LEU A 119 -7.59 1.48 4.33
C LEU A 119 -7.63 0.14 3.58
N LEU A 120 -6.92 -0.87 4.06
CA LEU A 120 -6.83 -2.17 3.41
C LEU A 120 -8.15 -2.93 3.47
N VAL A 121 -8.47 -3.59 2.37
CA VAL A 121 -9.60 -4.52 2.27
C VAL A 121 -9.13 -5.87 1.75
N LYS A 122 -10.02 -6.86 1.77
CA LYS A 122 -9.72 -8.22 1.32
C LYS A 122 -9.06 -8.21 -0.07
N ARG A 123 -7.97 -8.97 -0.22
CA ARG A 123 -7.15 -9.13 -1.44
C ARG A 123 -6.34 -7.89 -1.86
N ASP A 124 -6.20 -6.91 -1.00
CA ASP A 124 -5.20 -5.87 -1.19
C ASP A 124 -3.80 -6.40 -0.83
N VAL A 125 -2.78 -5.81 -1.42
CA VAL A 125 -1.37 -5.94 -1.03
C VAL A 125 -0.89 -4.58 -0.54
N TYR A 126 -0.34 -4.54 0.64
CA TYR A 126 0.24 -3.32 1.19
C TYR A 126 1.66 -3.13 0.65
N VAL A 127 1.90 -2.05 -0.07
CA VAL A 127 3.19 -1.74 -0.71
C VAL A 127 3.77 -0.49 -0.07
N VAL A 128 4.92 -0.64 0.57
CA VAL A 128 5.49 0.41 1.44
C VAL A 128 6.89 0.76 1.02
N ASN A 129 7.17 2.05 0.92
CA ASN A 129 8.51 2.59 0.88
C ASN A 129 8.81 3.28 2.21
N GLN A 130 9.82 2.78 2.93
CA GLN A 130 10.34 3.36 4.17
C GLN A 130 11.78 3.84 3.99
N PHE A 131 12.08 4.51 2.89
CA PHE A 131 13.39 5.11 2.59
C PHE A 131 14.59 4.18 2.82
N GLY A 132 14.41 2.86 2.60
CA GLY A 132 15.46 1.83 2.77
C GLY A 132 15.55 1.25 4.17
N ALA A 133 16.49 0.33 4.35
CA ALA A 133 16.73 -0.35 5.63
C ALA A 133 17.60 0.50 6.55
N HIS A 134 16.98 1.13 7.56
CA HIS A 134 17.65 1.92 8.59
C HIS A 134 17.51 1.26 9.97
N GLU A 135 18.55 1.37 10.80
CA GLU A 135 18.62 0.71 12.11
C GLU A 135 17.50 1.16 13.06
N ASP A 136 17.11 2.43 13.00
CA ASP A 136 16.14 3.03 13.94
C ASP A 136 14.70 2.97 13.45
N GLY A 137 14.39 2.22 12.37
CA GLY A 137 13.14 2.50 11.71
C GLY A 137 12.22 1.38 11.27
N PRO A 138 12.24 0.12 11.79
CA PRO A 138 11.23 -0.85 11.35
C PRO A 138 9.85 -0.40 11.79
N THR A 139 8.98 -0.06 10.83
CA THR A 139 7.59 0.29 11.10
C THR A 139 6.66 -0.92 11.12
N ILE A 140 7.13 -2.06 10.60
CA ILE A 140 6.37 -3.32 10.53
C ILE A 140 7.06 -4.38 11.39
N GLY A 141 6.25 -5.06 12.20
CA GLY A 141 6.55 -6.27 12.94
C GLY A 141 5.37 -7.23 12.86
N ASP A 142 5.39 -8.28 13.67
CA ASP A 142 4.37 -9.34 13.70
C ASP A 142 2.95 -8.78 13.93
N ASN A 143 2.76 -7.88 14.86
CA ASN A 143 1.45 -7.31 15.17
C ASN A 143 0.80 -6.60 13.97
N LEU A 144 1.54 -5.77 13.25
CA LEU A 144 1.01 -5.08 12.08
C LEU A 144 0.92 -6.03 10.89
N GLY A 145 1.88 -6.94 10.72
CA GLY A 145 1.83 -7.99 9.71
C GLY A 145 0.59 -8.86 9.84
N ASN A 146 0.30 -9.35 11.04
CA ASN A 146 -0.90 -10.12 11.34
C ASN A 146 -2.19 -9.31 11.11
N SER A 147 -2.19 -8.02 11.44
CA SER A 147 -3.33 -7.14 11.17
C SER A 147 -3.57 -6.96 9.66
N ILE A 148 -2.50 -6.82 8.87
CA ILE A 148 -2.57 -6.75 7.41
C ILE A 148 -3.13 -8.05 6.85
N TYR A 149 -2.59 -9.19 7.27
CA TYR A 149 -3.05 -10.49 6.83
C TYR A 149 -4.51 -10.75 7.19
N ALA A 150 -4.91 -10.44 8.42
CA ALA A 150 -6.30 -10.59 8.86
C ALA A 150 -7.30 -9.76 8.00
N LYS A 151 -6.90 -8.57 7.58
CA LYS A 151 -7.73 -7.71 6.72
C LYS A 151 -7.74 -8.16 5.25
N THR A 152 -6.60 -8.56 4.74
CA THR A 152 -6.42 -8.75 3.29
C THR A 152 -6.44 -10.20 2.86
N GLY A 153 -6.01 -11.13 3.72
CA GLY A 153 -5.63 -12.49 3.36
C GLY A 153 -4.39 -12.52 2.47
N ASN A 154 -3.57 -11.45 2.50
CA ASN A 154 -2.42 -11.24 1.65
C ASN A 154 -1.24 -10.70 2.47
N GLY A 155 -0.06 -10.65 1.83
CA GLY A 155 1.17 -10.13 2.41
C GLY A 155 1.43 -8.65 2.10
N ILE A 156 2.69 -8.29 2.28
CA ILE A 156 3.22 -6.94 2.06
C ILE A 156 4.42 -6.97 1.13
N VAL A 157 4.64 -5.89 0.41
CA VAL A 157 5.91 -5.55 -0.25
C VAL A 157 6.47 -4.35 0.51
N TYR A 158 7.67 -4.48 1.07
CA TYR A 158 8.19 -3.51 2.02
C TYR A 158 9.65 -3.16 1.71
N ASP A 159 9.88 -1.94 1.27
CA ASP A 159 11.23 -1.39 1.11
C ASP A 159 11.65 -0.70 2.40
N GLY A 160 12.35 -1.47 3.25
CA GLY A 160 12.76 -1.00 4.57
C GLY A 160 13.19 -2.15 5.50
N ALA A 161 13.46 -1.83 6.75
CA ALA A 161 13.74 -2.83 7.79
C ALA A 161 12.45 -3.34 8.42
N ILE A 162 12.33 -4.66 8.58
CA ILE A 162 11.24 -5.31 9.31
C ILE A 162 11.80 -5.96 10.58
N ARG A 163 10.94 -6.18 11.56
CA ARG A 163 11.28 -6.89 12.81
C ARG A 163 10.33 -8.04 13.05
N ASP A 164 10.65 -8.85 14.05
CA ASP A 164 9.80 -9.95 14.52
C ASP A 164 9.46 -10.96 13.41
N ILE A 165 10.47 -11.26 12.54
CA ILE A 165 10.31 -12.07 11.31
C ILE A 165 9.72 -13.46 11.62
N ASN A 166 10.02 -14.05 12.78
CA ASN A 166 9.49 -15.36 13.13
C ASN A 166 7.98 -15.35 13.30
N GLY A 167 7.42 -14.29 13.89
CA GLY A 167 5.98 -14.11 14.01
C GLY A 167 5.26 -13.73 12.71
N LEU A 168 6.02 -13.39 11.64
CA LEU A 168 5.49 -13.13 10.31
C LEU A 168 5.43 -14.38 9.42
N LYS A 169 6.02 -15.51 9.88
CA LYS A 169 6.06 -16.79 9.14
C LYS A 169 4.88 -17.70 9.47
N GLU A 170 4.18 -17.43 10.56
CA GLU A 170 3.03 -18.20 11.05
C GLU A 170 1.72 -17.67 10.47
#